data_fec755ade673b12ed3ce0072d2970516
#
_entry.id   fec755ade673b12ed3ce0072d2970516
#
_cell.length_a   1.000
_cell.length_b   1.000
_cell.length_c   1.000
_cell.angle_alpha   90.00
_cell.angle_beta   90.00
_cell.angle_gamma   90.00
#
_symmetry.space_group_name_H-M   'P 1'
#
loop_
_entity.id
_entity.type
_entity.pdbx_description
1 polymer ?
#
loop_
_entity_poly.entity_id
_entity_poly.type
_entity_poly.pdbx_seq_one_letter_code
_entity_poly.pdbx_strand_id
1 'polypeptide(L)'
;MKANGQSLSSIVLALICFSCYLPPVYLFTDARLLPKWYLCVAILAATGMFAAVARLRGKPLPDGRGVMTSFCKMFTTVTVMECLWVVVCIVKDGLRPVGEVGTLGNPAELALHLCIAIPIAVMLAMGNRKRKWLALYGAAAILFVAVLLLTQSRTGLICLALDGIIGLCLLAHRLVRRKGLRCVLYGVLALALLAGTLLYVASHKTASTSGRAFILQRSWELAAEHPLIGHGHRGFEREYMLRQADFFREHPGSEYAMLADEIHHPLNEFVHVWVNYGIVAPLLLFLLLVLPLWRWRRGDRRMRPFLLPVFAILVFSCFSYPFYYPIAWLTVGAAALCALRSVLRRWQKHAASSYILPLFFFLVLGAAVVDAVQEHRWHRAYRHSFRDVAALEEYEELHSYFKRNPAFLYSYAMASFKRGDLDRAARLIEECGQHWNGYNRELLAGDICSYREEYPDAIVHYEAACAMCPVRFAPLEGLYKVYDLTGDEERRNAIARQIADKDIKVYSSAIWQIKEMCK
;
A
#
# COMPACT_ATOMS: atom_id res chain seq x y z
N MET A 1 7.72 -26.90 -32.68
CA MET A 1 7.05 -25.60 -32.45
C MET A 1 6.23 -25.50 -31.15
N LYS A 2 5.55 -26.57 -30.65
CA LYS A 2 4.81 -26.50 -29.36
C LYS A 2 5.71 -26.30 -28.14
N ALA A 3 6.93 -26.81 -28.13
CA ALA A 3 7.87 -26.66 -27.00
C ALA A 3 8.34 -25.21 -26.81
N ASN A 4 8.57 -24.45 -27.89
CA ASN A 4 9.07 -23.08 -27.81
C ASN A 4 8.02 -22.08 -27.25
N GLY A 5 6.73 -22.30 -27.53
CA GLY A 5 5.65 -21.44 -27.02
C GLY A 5 5.38 -21.63 -25.51
N GLN A 6 5.60 -22.85 -24.98
CA GLN A 6 5.48 -23.09 -23.53
C GLN A 6 6.67 -22.53 -22.74
N SER A 7 7.88 -22.52 -23.32
CA SER A 7 9.04 -21.95 -22.66
C SER A 7 8.93 -20.42 -22.55
N LEU A 8 8.48 -19.73 -23.61
CA LEU A 8 8.32 -18.28 -23.62
C LEU A 8 7.26 -17.81 -22.60
N SER A 9 6.11 -18.49 -22.53
CA SER A 9 5.08 -18.15 -21.54
C SER A 9 5.56 -18.37 -20.11
N SER A 10 6.38 -19.37 -19.84
CA SER A 10 6.95 -19.61 -18.52
C SER A 10 7.96 -18.54 -18.11
N ILE A 11 8.79 -18.06 -19.06
CA ILE A 11 9.73 -16.95 -18.81
C ILE A 11 8.98 -15.67 -18.47
N VAL A 12 7.96 -15.31 -19.24
CA VAL A 12 7.14 -14.12 -18.99
C VAL A 12 6.49 -14.17 -17.60
N LEU A 13 5.94 -15.33 -17.24
CA LEU A 13 5.33 -15.52 -15.92
C LEU A 13 6.36 -15.43 -14.78
N ALA A 14 7.57 -15.94 -15.00
CA ALA A 14 8.65 -15.79 -14.03
C ALA A 14 9.02 -14.31 -13.85
N LEU A 15 9.13 -13.54 -14.94
CA LEU A 15 9.41 -12.10 -14.87
C LEU A 15 8.30 -11.31 -14.18
N ILE A 16 7.02 -11.64 -14.42
CA ILE A 16 5.89 -11.02 -13.70
C ILE A 16 5.97 -11.32 -12.19
N CYS A 17 6.23 -12.56 -11.81
CA CYS A 17 6.39 -12.91 -10.40
C CYS A 17 7.61 -12.21 -9.79
N PHE A 18 8.73 -12.16 -10.50
CA PHE A 18 9.96 -11.50 -10.05
C PHE A 18 9.77 -9.99 -9.89
N SER A 19 8.97 -9.32 -10.75
CA SER A 19 8.73 -7.88 -10.64
C SER A 19 8.13 -7.49 -9.28
N CYS A 20 7.34 -8.37 -8.64
CA CYS A 20 6.79 -8.12 -7.31
C CYS A 20 7.85 -8.16 -6.19
N TYR A 21 8.99 -8.82 -6.42
CA TYR A 21 10.08 -8.99 -5.47
C TYR A 21 11.37 -8.28 -5.92
N LEU A 22 11.24 -7.29 -6.82
CA LEU A 22 12.38 -6.53 -7.27
C LEU A 22 13.05 -5.83 -6.07
N PRO A 23 14.38 -5.96 -5.90
CA PRO A 23 15.10 -5.24 -4.86
C PRO A 23 15.00 -3.71 -5.08
N PRO A 24 15.29 -2.89 -4.05
CA PRO A 24 15.25 -1.45 -4.18
C PRO A 24 16.12 -0.94 -5.33
N VAL A 25 15.54 -0.09 -6.19
CA VAL A 25 16.23 0.54 -7.32
C VAL A 25 16.27 2.04 -7.09
N TYR A 26 17.43 2.55 -6.68
CA TYR A 26 17.65 3.95 -6.32
C TYR A 26 17.75 4.90 -7.52
N LEU A 27 16.90 4.66 -8.51
CA LEU A 27 16.72 5.53 -9.69
C LEU A 27 15.39 6.30 -9.66
N PHE A 28 14.54 6.03 -8.65
CA PHE A 28 13.22 6.60 -8.50
C PHE A 28 13.05 7.19 -7.10
N THR A 29 12.08 8.08 -6.91
CA THR A 29 11.79 8.71 -5.61
C THR A 29 11.36 7.68 -4.57
N ASP A 30 10.52 6.74 -4.94
CA ASP A 30 10.28 5.51 -4.16
C ASP A 30 11.09 4.35 -4.79
N ALA A 31 12.27 4.10 -4.23
CA ALA A 31 13.18 3.07 -4.70
C ALA A 31 12.63 1.63 -4.56
N ARG A 32 11.61 1.41 -3.73
CA ARG A 32 11.08 0.06 -3.43
C ARG A 32 9.81 -0.27 -4.20
N LEU A 33 8.90 0.68 -4.36
CA LEU A 33 7.59 0.42 -4.94
C LEU A 33 7.50 0.76 -6.42
N LEU A 34 7.96 1.94 -6.85
CA LEU A 34 7.85 2.38 -8.23
C LEU A 34 8.52 1.43 -9.23
N PRO A 35 9.75 0.91 -8.99
CA PRO A 35 10.36 -0.05 -9.91
C PRO A 35 9.53 -1.32 -10.13
N LYS A 36 8.87 -1.80 -9.06
CA LYS A 36 7.98 -2.97 -9.12
C LYS A 36 6.77 -2.68 -10.01
N TRP A 37 6.15 -1.50 -9.87
CA TRP A 37 5.03 -1.08 -10.70
C TRP A 37 5.43 -0.92 -12.16
N TYR A 38 6.51 -0.19 -12.46
CA TYR A 38 6.95 0.02 -13.83
C TYR A 38 7.30 -1.29 -14.53
N LEU A 39 8.05 -2.14 -13.87
CA LEU A 39 8.42 -3.44 -14.45
C LEU A 39 7.19 -4.34 -14.65
N CYS A 40 6.29 -4.39 -13.68
CA CYS A 40 5.05 -5.17 -13.76
C CYS A 40 4.17 -4.69 -14.93
N VAL A 41 3.92 -3.39 -15.03
CA VAL A 41 3.11 -2.80 -16.11
C VAL A 41 3.78 -3.00 -17.48
N ALA A 42 5.08 -2.79 -17.58
CA ALA A 42 5.81 -2.98 -18.83
C ALA A 42 5.73 -4.43 -19.34
N ILE A 43 5.93 -5.41 -18.44
CA ILE A 43 5.86 -6.84 -18.82
C ILE A 43 4.43 -7.21 -19.21
N LEU A 44 3.42 -6.76 -18.47
CA LEU A 44 2.00 -7.03 -18.77
C LEU A 44 1.60 -6.40 -20.10
N ALA A 45 1.98 -5.16 -20.36
CA ALA A 45 1.68 -4.45 -21.60
C ALA A 45 2.38 -5.11 -22.80
N ALA A 46 3.68 -5.41 -22.70
CA ALA A 46 4.43 -6.11 -23.76
C ALA A 46 3.83 -7.50 -24.05
N THR A 47 3.45 -8.24 -23.01
CA THR A 47 2.83 -9.57 -23.15
C THR A 47 1.45 -9.47 -23.79
N GLY A 48 0.65 -8.51 -23.38
CA GLY A 48 -0.68 -8.25 -23.95
C GLY A 48 -0.59 -7.85 -25.42
N MET A 49 0.35 -6.98 -25.78
CA MET A 49 0.64 -6.59 -27.15
C MET A 49 1.09 -7.79 -28.00
N PHE A 50 2.04 -8.60 -27.50
CA PHE A 50 2.48 -9.81 -28.19
C PHE A 50 1.32 -10.79 -28.42
N ALA A 51 0.49 -11.03 -27.40
CA ALA A 51 -0.67 -11.92 -27.51
C ALA A 51 -1.69 -11.39 -28.53
N ALA A 52 -1.94 -10.08 -28.57
CA ALA A 52 -2.84 -9.45 -29.52
C ALA A 52 -2.31 -9.54 -30.97
N VAL A 53 -1.00 -9.27 -31.19
CA VAL A 53 -0.36 -9.40 -32.50
C VAL A 53 -0.28 -10.87 -32.96
N ALA A 54 0.02 -11.81 -32.06
CA ALA A 54 0.04 -13.24 -32.39
C ALA A 54 -1.35 -13.69 -32.89
N ARG A 55 -2.40 -13.17 -32.27
CA ARG A 55 -3.78 -13.45 -32.68
C ARG A 55 -4.12 -12.85 -34.06
N LEU A 56 -3.71 -11.61 -34.37
CA LEU A 56 -3.86 -11.02 -35.69
C LEU A 56 -3.22 -11.91 -36.79
N ARG A 57 -2.11 -12.58 -36.44
CA ARG A 57 -1.40 -13.53 -37.32
C ARG A 57 -1.99 -14.93 -37.30
N GLY A 58 -3.17 -15.16 -36.69
CA GLY A 58 -3.80 -16.48 -36.60
C GLY A 58 -3.07 -17.50 -35.73
N LYS A 59 -2.09 -17.08 -34.94
CA LYS A 59 -1.33 -18.01 -34.07
C LYS A 59 -2.14 -18.40 -32.83
N PRO A 60 -2.15 -19.70 -32.45
CA PRO A 60 -2.87 -20.15 -31.25
C PRO A 60 -2.18 -19.57 -29.99
N LEU A 61 -3.00 -19.04 -29.08
CA LEU A 61 -2.54 -18.63 -27.76
C LEU A 61 -2.32 -19.86 -26.84
N PRO A 62 -1.40 -19.78 -25.86
CA PRO A 62 -1.15 -20.85 -24.92
C PRO A 62 -2.42 -21.27 -24.17
N ASP A 63 -2.51 -22.58 -23.80
CA ASP A 63 -3.63 -23.04 -22.98
C ASP A 63 -3.60 -22.40 -21.58
N GLY A 64 -4.71 -21.77 -21.21
CA GLY A 64 -4.82 -21.05 -19.94
C GLY A 64 -4.65 -21.92 -18.68
N ARG A 65 -4.83 -23.23 -18.77
CA ARG A 65 -4.57 -24.12 -17.62
C ARG A 65 -3.08 -24.33 -17.40
N GLY A 66 -2.32 -24.55 -18.47
CA GLY A 66 -0.87 -24.66 -18.42
C GLY A 66 -0.22 -23.37 -17.93
N VAL A 67 -0.70 -22.23 -18.43
CA VAL A 67 -0.25 -20.90 -18.01
C VAL A 67 -0.47 -20.69 -16.50
N MET A 68 -1.67 -20.99 -15.98
CA MET A 68 -2.00 -20.86 -14.56
C MET A 68 -1.14 -21.75 -13.68
N THR A 69 -0.96 -23.02 -14.07
CA THR A 69 -0.11 -23.94 -13.30
C THR A 69 1.35 -23.47 -13.28
N SER A 70 1.85 -22.95 -14.40
CA SER A 70 3.20 -22.38 -14.50
C SER A 70 3.32 -21.13 -13.63
N PHE A 71 2.32 -20.24 -13.63
CA PHE A 71 2.27 -19.08 -12.75
C PHE A 71 2.37 -19.49 -11.27
N CYS A 72 1.52 -20.41 -10.81
CA CYS A 72 1.55 -20.89 -9.43
C CYS A 72 2.93 -21.46 -9.03
N LYS A 73 3.56 -22.22 -9.92
CA LYS A 73 4.91 -22.77 -9.68
C LYS A 73 5.97 -21.68 -9.59
N MET A 74 5.98 -20.73 -10.55
CA MET A 74 6.96 -19.63 -10.58
C MET A 74 6.79 -18.72 -9.38
N PHE A 75 5.54 -18.35 -9.05
CA PHE A 75 5.25 -17.53 -7.88
C PHE A 75 5.74 -18.20 -6.59
N THR A 76 5.45 -19.50 -6.40
CA THR A 76 5.97 -20.27 -5.25
C THR A 76 7.49 -20.25 -5.21
N THR A 77 8.17 -20.45 -6.37
CA THR A 77 9.63 -20.49 -6.43
C THR A 77 10.25 -19.13 -6.07
N VAL A 78 9.73 -18.03 -6.62
CA VAL A 78 10.24 -16.67 -6.32
C VAL A 78 9.98 -16.31 -4.86
N THR A 79 8.81 -16.68 -4.31
CA THR A 79 8.51 -16.47 -2.89
C THR A 79 9.45 -17.28 -1.98
N VAL A 80 9.86 -18.50 -2.37
CA VAL A 80 10.89 -19.27 -1.63
C VAL A 80 12.21 -18.53 -1.64
N MET A 81 12.64 -17.97 -2.78
CA MET A 81 13.87 -17.19 -2.87
C MET A 81 13.83 -15.97 -1.94
N GLU A 82 12.71 -15.23 -1.92
CA GLU A 82 12.52 -14.12 -1.00
C GLU A 82 12.60 -14.55 0.47
N CYS A 83 11.91 -15.63 0.84
CA CYS A 83 11.95 -16.16 2.21
C CYS A 83 13.37 -16.57 2.62
N LEU A 84 14.12 -17.22 1.73
CA LEU A 84 15.52 -17.59 2.00
C LEU A 84 16.38 -16.33 2.15
N TRP A 85 16.16 -15.30 1.34
CA TRP A 85 16.85 -14.03 1.45
C TRP A 85 16.56 -13.35 2.80
N VAL A 86 15.29 -13.31 3.21
CA VAL A 86 14.88 -12.80 4.53
C VAL A 86 15.59 -13.55 5.65
N VAL A 87 15.67 -14.88 5.58
CA VAL A 87 16.39 -15.70 6.58
C VAL A 87 17.88 -15.36 6.60
N VAL A 88 18.52 -15.21 5.45
CA VAL A 88 19.94 -14.81 5.36
C VAL A 88 20.18 -13.44 6.00
N CYS A 89 19.31 -12.47 5.74
CA CYS A 89 19.41 -11.14 6.35
C CYS A 89 19.23 -11.21 7.88
N ILE A 90 18.28 -12.01 8.40
CA ILE A 90 18.09 -12.19 9.85
C ILE A 90 19.31 -12.83 10.49
N VAL A 91 19.93 -13.81 9.84
CA VAL A 91 21.15 -14.47 10.36
C VAL A 91 22.34 -13.52 10.37
N LYS A 92 22.44 -12.65 9.34
CA LYS A 92 23.56 -11.71 9.21
C LYS A 92 23.45 -10.48 10.13
N ASP A 93 22.26 -9.89 10.22
CA ASP A 93 22.05 -8.59 10.85
C ASP A 93 21.34 -8.67 12.21
N GLY A 94 21.01 -9.89 12.66
CA GLY A 94 20.21 -10.15 13.86
C GLY A 94 18.71 -9.97 13.61
N LEU A 95 17.91 -10.28 14.64
CA LEU A 95 16.46 -10.07 14.63
C LEU A 95 16.12 -8.57 14.67
N ARG A 96 16.30 -7.88 13.56
CA ARG A 96 15.66 -6.58 13.36
C ARG A 96 14.18 -6.80 13.03
N PRO A 97 13.31 -5.79 13.23
CA PRO A 97 11.93 -5.88 12.74
C PRO A 97 11.94 -6.30 11.26
N VAL A 98 11.28 -7.41 10.94
CA VAL A 98 11.31 -8.05 9.61
C VAL A 98 10.88 -7.12 8.47
N GLY A 99 10.36 -5.92 8.79
CA GLY A 99 9.98 -4.89 7.85
C GLY A 99 11.10 -4.19 7.11
N GLU A 100 12.33 -4.27 7.62
CA GLU A 100 13.50 -3.70 6.95
C GLU A 100 14.33 -4.79 6.26
N VAL A 101 13.85 -6.03 6.28
CA VAL A 101 14.59 -7.23 5.86
C VAL A 101 13.94 -7.82 4.61
N GLY A 102 14.71 -7.98 3.55
CA GLY A 102 14.23 -8.51 2.27
C GLY A 102 14.09 -7.45 1.18
N THR A 103 13.45 -7.82 0.07
CA THR A 103 13.18 -6.91 -1.05
C THR A 103 11.90 -6.10 -0.87
N LEU A 104 11.04 -6.52 0.07
CA LEU A 104 9.78 -5.87 0.41
C LEU A 104 10.00 -4.89 1.57
N GLY A 105 9.53 -3.66 1.40
CA GLY A 105 9.82 -2.57 2.34
C GLY A 105 8.97 -2.52 3.60
N ASN A 106 8.00 -3.44 3.73
CA ASN A 106 7.02 -3.39 4.81
C ASN A 106 6.62 -4.82 5.25
N PRO A 107 6.58 -5.12 6.58
CA PRO A 107 6.13 -6.42 7.08
C PRO A 107 4.74 -6.82 6.61
N ALA A 108 3.83 -5.86 6.43
CA ALA A 108 2.47 -6.11 5.95
C ALA A 108 2.45 -6.52 4.46
N GLU A 109 3.34 -5.95 3.63
CA GLU A 109 3.53 -6.35 2.23
C GLU A 109 4.01 -7.80 2.15
N LEU A 110 5.06 -8.16 2.90
CA LEU A 110 5.55 -9.53 2.94
C LEU A 110 4.48 -10.51 3.45
N ALA A 111 3.76 -10.14 4.50
CA ALA A 111 2.66 -10.95 5.02
C ALA A 111 1.55 -11.18 3.98
N LEU A 112 1.18 -10.17 3.20
CA LEU A 112 0.22 -10.31 2.10
C LEU A 112 0.71 -11.31 1.05
N HIS A 113 1.97 -11.18 0.60
CA HIS A 113 2.57 -12.10 -0.36
C HIS A 113 2.56 -13.54 0.15
N LEU A 114 2.90 -13.75 1.43
CA LEU A 114 2.90 -15.09 2.04
C LEU A 114 1.49 -15.65 2.19
N CYS A 115 0.49 -14.84 2.58
CA CYS A 115 -0.91 -15.27 2.65
C CYS A 115 -1.49 -15.64 1.27
N ILE A 116 -0.98 -15.06 0.18
CA ILE A 116 -1.30 -15.49 -1.19
C ILE A 116 -0.55 -16.77 -1.55
N ALA A 117 0.73 -16.91 -1.16
CA ALA A 117 1.60 -18.00 -1.54
C ALA A 117 1.30 -19.33 -0.81
N ILE A 118 0.94 -19.27 0.48
CA ILE A 118 0.64 -20.45 1.30
C ILE A 118 -0.42 -21.35 0.65
N PRO A 119 -1.65 -20.86 0.34
CA PRO A 119 -2.67 -21.69 -0.26
C PRO A 119 -2.28 -22.18 -1.67
N ILE A 120 -1.49 -21.41 -2.43
CA ILE A 120 -0.96 -21.85 -3.72
C ILE A 120 0.01 -23.02 -3.54
N ALA A 121 0.95 -22.93 -2.61
CA ALA A 121 1.91 -24.01 -2.32
C ALA A 121 1.21 -25.28 -1.84
N VAL A 122 0.23 -25.15 -0.93
CA VAL A 122 -0.59 -26.27 -0.44
C VAL A 122 -1.37 -26.91 -1.60
N MET A 123 -1.97 -26.10 -2.48
CA MET A 123 -2.68 -26.62 -3.67
C MET A 123 -1.73 -27.37 -4.61
N LEU A 124 -0.52 -26.87 -4.84
CA LEU A 124 0.50 -27.54 -5.66
C LEU A 124 0.97 -28.83 -5.00
N ALA A 125 1.16 -28.86 -3.70
CA ALA A 125 1.50 -30.08 -2.95
C ALA A 125 0.43 -31.16 -3.10
N MET A 126 -0.83 -30.82 -2.83
CA MET A 126 -1.96 -31.75 -2.89
C MET A 126 -2.31 -32.18 -4.32
N GLY A 127 -2.00 -31.38 -5.34
CA GLY A 127 -2.23 -31.66 -6.75
C GLY A 127 -1.23 -32.66 -7.38
N ASN A 128 -0.13 -32.95 -6.70
CA ASN A 128 0.94 -33.81 -7.22
C ASN A 128 0.91 -35.20 -6.58
N ARG A 129 0.92 -36.23 -7.43
CA ARG A 129 0.97 -37.63 -6.98
C ARG A 129 2.38 -38.11 -6.60
N LYS A 130 3.45 -37.43 -7.10
CA LYS A 130 4.83 -37.84 -6.85
C LYS A 130 5.29 -37.25 -5.49
N ARG A 131 5.76 -38.13 -4.59
CA ARG A 131 6.20 -37.77 -3.22
C ARG A 131 7.19 -36.61 -3.19
N LYS A 132 8.13 -36.54 -4.14
CA LYS A 132 9.11 -35.45 -4.23
C LYS A 132 8.49 -34.05 -4.35
N TRP A 133 7.43 -33.91 -5.16
CA TRP A 133 6.75 -32.62 -5.34
C TRP A 133 5.85 -32.29 -4.15
N LEU A 134 5.21 -33.30 -3.56
CA LEU A 134 4.48 -33.13 -2.31
C LEU A 134 5.42 -32.60 -1.21
N ALA A 135 6.60 -33.22 -1.04
CA ALA A 135 7.59 -32.79 -0.06
C ALA A 135 8.12 -31.38 -0.35
N LEU A 136 8.45 -31.06 -1.61
CA LEU A 136 8.99 -29.76 -1.99
C LEU A 136 8.01 -28.61 -1.72
N TYR A 137 6.77 -28.71 -2.21
CA TYR A 137 5.77 -27.68 -2.00
C TYR A 137 5.24 -27.64 -0.56
N GLY A 138 5.24 -28.77 0.13
CA GLY A 138 4.95 -28.85 1.56
C GLY A 138 6.00 -28.11 2.38
N ALA A 139 7.28 -28.33 2.10
CA ALA A 139 8.38 -27.61 2.73
C ALA A 139 8.31 -26.09 2.43
N ALA A 140 7.97 -25.70 1.20
CA ALA A 140 7.75 -24.30 0.85
C ALA A 140 6.61 -23.68 1.68
N ALA A 141 5.48 -24.37 1.84
CA ALA A 141 4.38 -23.90 2.66
C ALA A 141 4.77 -23.72 4.14
N ILE A 142 5.54 -24.66 4.70
CA ILE A 142 6.07 -24.57 6.06
C ILE A 142 7.01 -23.37 6.19
N LEU A 143 7.93 -23.16 5.24
CA LEU A 143 8.81 -22.00 5.21
C LEU A 143 8.02 -20.70 5.17
N PHE A 144 6.98 -20.60 4.34
CA PHE A 144 6.12 -19.42 4.24
C PHE A 144 5.41 -19.11 5.56
N VAL A 145 4.88 -20.14 6.22
CA VAL A 145 4.26 -19.99 7.55
C VAL A 145 5.29 -19.52 8.58
N ALA A 146 6.49 -20.11 8.61
CA ALA A 146 7.54 -19.72 9.54
C ALA A 146 7.95 -18.25 9.35
N VAL A 147 8.18 -17.82 8.09
CA VAL A 147 8.52 -16.42 7.80
C VAL A 147 7.34 -15.49 8.11
N LEU A 148 6.09 -15.89 7.84
CA LEU A 148 4.90 -15.11 8.19
C LEU A 148 4.80 -14.86 9.70
N LEU A 149 5.09 -15.87 10.53
CA LEU A 149 5.13 -15.70 11.99
C LEU A 149 6.21 -14.68 12.42
N LEU A 150 7.36 -14.66 11.74
CA LEU A 150 8.43 -13.69 12.00
C LEU A 150 8.05 -12.25 11.61
N THR A 151 7.14 -12.05 10.65
CA THR A 151 6.68 -10.69 10.29
C THR A 151 5.90 -10.00 11.41
N GLN A 152 5.37 -10.74 12.38
CA GLN A 152 4.47 -10.24 13.44
C GLN A 152 3.27 -9.46 12.89
N SER A 153 2.92 -9.66 11.62
CA SER A 153 1.78 -8.99 10.98
C SER A 153 0.46 -9.54 11.54
N ARG A 154 -0.26 -8.71 12.30
CA ARG A 154 -1.57 -9.09 12.88
C ARG A 154 -2.56 -9.51 11.80
N THR A 155 -2.64 -8.76 10.70
CA THR A 155 -3.52 -9.08 9.57
C THR A 155 -3.11 -10.39 8.92
N GLY A 156 -1.81 -10.64 8.75
CA GLY A 156 -1.28 -11.91 8.24
C GLY A 156 -1.61 -13.10 9.12
N LEU A 157 -1.51 -12.94 10.45
CA LEU A 157 -1.88 -14.01 11.41
C LEU A 157 -3.38 -14.30 11.40
N ILE A 158 -4.24 -13.27 11.33
CA ILE A 158 -5.70 -13.43 11.18
C ILE A 158 -6.01 -14.18 9.87
N CYS A 159 -5.38 -13.78 8.77
CA CYS A 159 -5.57 -14.44 7.48
C CYS A 159 -5.15 -15.91 7.52
N LEU A 160 -3.98 -16.23 8.10
CA LEU A 160 -3.50 -17.60 8.26
C LEU A 160 -4.46 -18.45 9.12
N ALA A 161 -4.98 -17.89 10.21
CA ALA A 161 -5.96 -18.56 11.06
C ALA A 161 -7.26 -18.88 10.30
N LEU A 162 -7.78 -17.91 9.55
CA LEU A 162 -8.98 -18.09 8.73
C LEU A 162 -8.77 -19.12 7.63
N ASP A 163 -7.65 -19.09 6.91
CA ASP A 163 -7.30 -20.08 5.90
C ASP A 163 -7.16 -21.49 6.50
N GLY A 164 -6.55 -21.59 7.69
CA GLY A 164 -6.46 -22.83 8.44
C GLY A 164 -7.84 -23.38 8.82
N ILE A 165 -8.75 -22.56 9.30
CA ILE A 165 -10.13 -22.96 9.63
C ILE A 165 -10.88 -23.42 8.38
N ILE A 166 -10.78 -22.67 7.27
CA ILE A 166 -11.37 -23.07 5.99
C ILE A 166 -10.81 -24.44 5.56
N GLY A 167 -9.50 -24.64 5.66
CA GLY A 167 -8.84 -25.90 5.37
C GLY A 167 -9.36 -27.06 6.25
N LEU A 168 -9.47 -26.83 7.56
CA LEU A 168 -10.02 -27.82 8.50
C LEU A 168 -11.51 -28.12 8.22
N CYS A 169 -12.31 -27.12 7.91
CA CYS A 169 -13.71 -27.31 7.51
C CYS A 169 -13.83 -28.15 6.23
N LEU A 170 -12.99 -27.88 5.23
CA LEU A 170 -12.97 -28.68 3.99
C LEU A 170 -12.51 -30.11 4.24
N LEU A 171 -11.53 -30.33 5.13
CA LEU A 171 -11.08 -31.66 5.54
C LEU A 171 -12.18 -32.39 6.31
N ALA A 172 -12.81 -31.75 7.27
CA ALA A 172 -13.94 -32.30 8.01
C ALA A 172 -15.11 -32.67 7.09
N HIS A 173 -15.38 -31.84 6.07
CA HIS A 173 -16.41 -32.15 5.07
C HIS A 173 -16.12 -33.43 4.29
N ARG A 174 -14.86 -33.77 4.07
CA ARG A 174 -14.43 -34.98 3.39
C ARG A 174 -14.43 -36.22 4.30
N LEU A 175 -13.97 -36.06 5.55
CA LEU A 175 -13.75 -37.19 6.48
C LEU A 175 -15.01 -37.54 7.28
N VAL A 176 -15.80 -36.53 7.68
CA VAL A 176 -16.97 -36.74 8.54
C VAL A 176 -18.23 -36.89 7.70
N ARG A 177 -18.79 -38.11 7.64
CA ARG A 177 -20.00 -38.40 6.86
C ARG A 177 -21.30 -37.89 7.55
N ARG A 178 -21.35 -37.87 8.89
CA ARG A 178 -22.53 -37.44 9.66
C ARG A 178 -22.70 -35.90 9.63
N LYS A 179 -23.84 -35.45 9.05
CA LYS A 179 -24.13 -33.99 8.91
C LYS A 179 -24.11 -33.25 10.27
N GLY A 180 -24.75 -33.83 11.30
CA GLY A 180 -24.79 -33.23 12.64
C GLY A 180 -23.40 -33.03 13.23
N LEU A 181 -22.51 -34.04 13.16
CA LEU A 181 -21.14 -33.92 13.67
C LEU A 181 -20.32 -32.88 12.91
N ARG A 182 -20.56 -32.73 11.59
CA ARG A 182 -19.92 -31.64 10.80
C ARG A 182 -20.38 -30.26 11.27
N CYS A 183 -21.68 -30.06 11.50
CA CYS A 183 -22.22 -28.79 12.00
C CYS A 183 -21.63 -28.46 13.37
N VAL A 184 -21.53 -29.44 14.28
CA VAL A 184 -20.88 -29.26 15.58
C VAL A 184 -19.41 -28.85 15.42
N LEU A 185 -18.67 -29.54 14.56
CA LEU A 185 -17.25 -29.23 14.31
C LEU A 185 -17.06 -27.82 13.72
N TYR A 186 -17.91 -27.40 12.79
CA TYR A 186 -17.87 -26.04 12.25
C TYR A 186 -18.22 -24.99 13.32
N GLY A 187 -19.19 -25.29 14.19
CA GLY A 187 -19.54 -24.43 15.33
C GLY A 187 -18.38 -24.29 16.31
N VAL A 188 -17.71 -25.41 16.66
CA VAL A 188 -16.53 -25.38 17.54
C VAL A 188 -15.37 -24.59 16.92
N LEU A 189 -15.09 -24.78 15.63
CA LEU A 189 -14.03 -24.02 14.94
C LEU A 189 -14.36 -22.52 14.88
N ALA A 190 -15.63 -22.16 14.61
CA ALA A 190 -16.06 -20.77 14.62
C ALA A 190 -15.98 -20.15 16.02
N LEU A 191 -16.39 -20.89 17.05
CA LEU A 191 -16.30 -20.45 18.45
C LEU A 191 -14.85 -20.31 18.90
N ALA A 192 -13.97 -21.24 18.54
CA ALA A 192 -12.55 -21.17 18.84
C ALA A 192 -11.88 -19.93 18.17
N LEU A 193 -12.27 -19.62 16.92
CA LEU A 193 -11.81 -18.41 16.25
C LEU A 193 -12.29 -17.16 16.98
N LEU A 194 -13.59 -17.10 17.30
CA LEU A 194 -14.17 -15.96 18.02
C LEU A 194 -13.50 -15.77 19.37
N ALA A 195 -13.37 -16.83 20.16
CA ALA A 195 -12.69 -16.81 21.45
C ALA A 195 -11.22 -16.41 21.32
N GLY A 196 -10.48 -16.99 20.36
CA GLY A 196 -9.09 -16.62 20.09
C GLY A 196 -8.93 -15.16 19.68
N THR A 197 -9.84 -14.64 18.85
CA THR A 197 -9.85 -13.23 18.45
C THR A 197 -10.14 -12.31 19.63
N LEU A 198 -11.14 -12.65 20.46
CA LEU A 198 -11.48 -11.87 21.67
C LEU A 198 -10.34 -11.87 22.68
N LEU A 199 -9.73 -13.02 22.95
CA LEU A 199 -8.57 -13.14 23.84
C LEU A 199 -7.38 -12.34 23.30
N TYR A 200 -7.10 -12.42 21.99
CA TYR A 200 -6.05 -11.65 21.36
C TYR A 200 -6.29 -10.14 21.47
N VAL A 201 -7.51 -9.67 21.20
CA VAL A 201 -7.88 -8.24 21.36
C VAL A 201 -7.80 -7.81 22.81
N ALA A 202 -8.24 -8.65 23.76
CA ALA A 202 -8.19 -8.34 25.19
C ALA A 202 -6.75 -8.28 25.73
N SER A 203 -5.86 -9.19 25.28
CA SER A 203 -4.46 -9.24 25.73
C SER A 203 -3.58 -8.19 25.06
N HIS A 204 -4.00 -7.66 23.90
CA HIS A 204 -3.23 -6.72 23.09
C HIS A 204 -3.98 -5.40 22.88
N LYS A 205 -4.66 -4.88 23.92
CA LYS A 205 -5.14 -3.48 23.97
C LYS A 205 -3.91 -2.56 23.99
N THR A 206 -3.24 -2.49 22.84
CA THR A 206 -2.08 -1.65 22.66
C THR A 206 -2.52 -0.32 22.05
N ALA A 207 -1.76 0.73 22.31
CA ALA A 207 -1.87 2.05 21.70
C ALA A 207 -2.12 1.99 20.19
N SER A 208 -1.51 1.02 19.48
CA SER A 208 -1.70 0.79 18.04
C SER A 208 -3.14 0.38 17.65
N THR A 209 -3.89 -0.30 18.51
CA THR A 209 -5.29 -0.68 18.21
C THR A 209 -6.21 0.52 18.38
N SER A 210 -6.01 1.31 19.46
CA SER A 210 -6.75 2.55 19.71
C SER A 210 -6.49 3.59 18.63
N GLY A 211 -5.22 3.75 18.19
CA GLY A 211 -4.87 4.65 17.09
C GLY A 211 -5.55 4.26 15.76
N ARG A 212 -5.62 2.95 15.44
CA ARG A 212 -6.34 2.48 14.23
C ARG A 212 -7.85 2.71 14.33
N ALA A 213 -8.44 2.51 15.49
CA ALA A 213 -9.86 2.78 15.72
C ALA A 213 -10.17 4.27 15.55
N PHE A 214 -9.32 5.15 16.07
CA PHE A 214 -9.42 6.59 15.90
C PHE A 214 -9.34 6.98 14.41
N ILE A 215 -8.32 6.49 13.67
CA ILE A 215 -8.17 6.74 12.24
C ILE A 215 -9.43 6.29 11.48
N LEU A 216 -9.92 5.08 11.76
CA LEU A 216 -11.08 4.53 11.06
C LEU A 216 -12.36 5.33 11.36
N GLN A 217 -12.55 5.76 12.61
CA GLN A 217 -13.69 6.57 13.01
C GLN A 217 -13.69 7.92 12.28
N ARG A 218 -12.56 8.66 12.28
CA ARG A 218 -12.45 9.93 11.56
C ARG A 218 -12.62 9.76 10.05
N SER A 219 -12.10 8.65 9.49
CA SER A 219 -12.27 8.33 8.06
C SER A 219 -13.72 8.02 7.70
N TRP A 220 -14.46 7.38 8.60
CA TRP A 220 -15.89 7.10 8.41
C TRP A 220 -16.72 8.37 8.41
N GLU A 221 -16.43 9.29 9.34
CA GLU A 221 -17.09 10.60 9.39
C GLU A 221 -16.84 11.38 8.11
N LEU A 222 -15.60 11.38 7.61
CA LEU A 222 -15.25 12.00 6.36
C LEU A 222 -16.01 11.36 5.16
N ALA A 223 -16.13 10.02 5.11
CA ALA A 223 -16.91 9.35 4.08
C ALA A 223 -18.42 9.69 4.13
N ALA A 224 -18.95 9.93 5.34
CA ALA A 224 -20.35 10.26 5.56
C ALA A 224 -20.72 11.69 5.12
N GLU A 225 -19.76 12.60 4.94
CA GLU A 225 -20.01 13.96 4.43
C GLU A 225 -20.41 13.95 2.95
N HIS A 226 -19.76 13.12 2.14
CA HIS A 226 -20.04 12.97 0.72
C HIS A 226 -20.30 11.50 0.33
N PRO A 227 -21.37 10.85 0.84
CA PRO A 227 -21.50 9.39 0.82
C PRO A 227 -21.66 8.81 -0.60
N LEU A 228 -22.21 9.56 -1.55
CA LEU A 228 -22.52 9.05 -2.90
C LEU A 228 -21.36 9.21 -3.89
N ILE A 229 -20.69 10.36 -3.87
CA ILE A 229 -19.67 10.74 -4.87
C ILE A 229 -18.26 10.72 -4.28
N GLY A 230 -18.14 10.81 -2.94
CA GLY A 230 -16.86 10.98 -2.24
C GLY A 230 -16.26 12.38 -2.41
N HIS A 231 -15.05 12.55 -1.91
CA HIS A 231 -14.28 13.80 -1.98
C HIS A 231 -13.45 13.94 -3.27
N GLY A 232 -13.55 12.99 -4.19
CA GLY A 232 -12.77 12.94 -5.42
C GLY A 232 -11.43 12.21 -5.25
N HIS A 233 -10.67 12.15 -6.34
CA HIS A 233 -9.36 11.52 -6.34
C HIS A 233 -8.42 12.17 -5.31
N ARG A 234 -7.78 11.34 -4.47
CA ARG A 234 -6.96 11.78 -3.31
C ARG A 234 -7.73 12.61 -2.28
N GLY A 235 -9.05 12.45 -2.19
CA GLY A 235 -9.86 13.15 -1.21
C GLY A 235 -9.44 12.84 0.23
N PHE A 236 -9.01 11.59 0.49
CA PHE A 236 -8.52 11.20 1.81
C PHE A 236 -7.26 12.00 2.21
N GLU A 237 -6.26 12.05 1.35
CA GLU A 237 -5.00 12.77 1.61
C GLU A 237 -5.20 14.28 1.73
N ARG A 238 -6.23 14.82 1.06
CA ARG A 238 -6.54 16.24 1.12
C ARG A 238 -7.30 16.63 2.39
N GLU A 239 -8.23 15.79 2.88
CA GLU A 239 -9.19 16.18 3.90
C GLU A 239 -8.90 15.57 5.29
N TYR A 240 -8.29 14.37 5.36
CA TYR A 240 -8.19 13.65 6.62
C TYR A 240 -7.43 14.40 7.70
N MET A 241 -6.26 14.98 7.39
CA MET A 241 -5.45 15.67 8.39
C MET A 241 -6.09 16.95 8.87
N LEU A 242 -6.90 17.62 8.04
CA LEU A 242 -7.72 18.77 8.46
C LEU A 242 -8.76 18.31 9.49
N ARG A 243 -9.45 17.23 9.23
CA ARG A 243 -10.42 16.63 10.16
C ARG A 243 -9.77 16.19 11.48
N GLN A 244 -8.56 15.63 11.41
CA GLN A 244 -7.80 15.28 12.61
C GLN A 244 -7.43 16.52 13.43
N ALA A 245 -7.04 17.61 12.76
CA ALA A 245 -6.73 18.87 13.42
C ALA A 245 -7.95 19.49 14.13
N ASP A 246 -9.11 19.49 13.47
CA ASP A 246 -10.36 20.00 14.05
C ASP A 246 -10.73 19.21 15.32
N PHE A 247 -10.61 17.87 15.26
CA PHE A 247 -10.85 17.03 16.44
C PHE A 247 -9.96 17.43 17.63
N PHE A 248 -8.66 17.65 17.42
CA PHE A 248 -7.76 18.01 18.53
C PHE A 248 -7.88 19.46 18.97
N ARG A 249 -8.41 20.38 18.15
CA ARG A 249 -8.81 21.72 18.59
C ARG A 249 -10.03 21.68 19.52
N GLU A 250 -11.00 20.84 19.19
CA GLU A 250 -12.21 20.66 20.00
C GLU A 250 -11.98 19.83 21.28
N HIS A 251 -10.99 18.94 21.26
CA HIS A 251 -10.68 18.02 22.36
C HIS A 251 -9.19 18.11 22.77
N PRO A 252 -8.75 19.27 23.29
CA PRO A 252 -7.39 19.44 23.80
C PRO A 252 -7.18 18.48 25.00
N GLY A 253 -6.08 17.73 24.97
CA GLY A 253 -5.79 16.74 26.04
C GLY A 253 -6.40 15.35 25.82
N SER A 254 -6.98 15.09 24.65
CA SER A 254 -7.45 13.75 24.27
C SER A 254 -6.35 12.70 24.40
N GLU A 255 -6.69 11.50 24.92
CA GLU A 255 -5.79 10.34 24.98
C GLU A 255 -5.21 9.93 23.61
N TYR A 256 -5.89 10.28 22.53
CA TYR A 256 -5.44 10.01 21.16
C TYR A 256 -4.30 10.93 20.71
N ALA A 257 -4.04 12.04 21.40
CA ALA A 257 -2.99 12.98 21.03
C ALA A 257 -1.61 12.32 20.92
N MET A 258 -1.28 11.41 21.87
CA MET A 258 -0.03 10.65 21.85
C MET A 258 0.03 9.57 20.75
N LEU A 259 -1.12 9.19 20.18
CA LEU A 259 -1.24 8.19 19.12
C LEU A 259 -1.28 8.82 17.73
N ALA A 260 -1.70 10.08 17.66
CA ALA A 260 -1.82 10.82 16.41
C ALA A 260 -0.46 10.97 15.71
N ASP A 261 -0.49 10.81 14.40
CA ASP A 261 0.64 11.06 13.52
C ASP A 261 0.13 11.47 12.14
N GLU A 262 1.02 11.72 11.19
CA GLU A 262 0.65 12.00 9.80
C GLU A 262 0.14 10.73 9.12
N ILE A 263 -1.10 10.76 8.64
CA ILE A 263 -1.82 9.60 8.11
C ILE A 263 -2.10 9.78 6.63
N HIS A 264 -1.64 8.83 5.82
CA HIS A 264 -1.85 8.80 4.36
C HIS A 264 -2.88 7.78 3.91
N HIS A 265 -3.38 6.92 4.82
CA HIS A 265 -4.32 5.85 4.48
C HIS A 265 -5.14 5.42 5.71
N PRO A 266 -6.46 5.17 5.57
CA PRO A 266 -7.34 4.79 6.69
C PRO A 266 -7.11 3.37 7.23
N LEU A 267 -6.12 2.63 6.70
CA LEU A 267 -5.84 1.21 7.02
C LEU A 267 -7.04 0.29 6.77
N ASN A 268 -7.94 0.71 5.89
CA ASN A 268 -9.10 -0.04 5.40
C ASN A 268 -9.38 0.41 3.97
N GLU A 269 -9.22 -0.50 3.01
CA GLU A 269 -9.35 -0.20 1.59
C GLU A 269 -10.76 0.21 1.19
N PHE A 270 -11.79 -0.40 1.81
CA PHE A 270 -13.18 -0.07 1.49
C PHE A 270 -13.53 1.35 1.92
N VAL A 271 -13.08 1.76 3.11
CA VAL A 271 -13.28 3.13 3.60
C VAL A 271 -12.46 4.12 2.77
N HIS A 272 -11.22 3.78 2.40
CA HIS A 272 -10.40 4.62 1.52
C HIS A 272 -11.08 4.89 0.18
N VAL A 273 -11.57 3.84 -0.46
CA VAL A 273 -12.27 3.95 -1.75
C VAL A 273 -13.60 4.68 -1.59
N TRP A 274 -14.28 4.53 -0.44
CA TRP A 274 -15.53 5.25 -0.16
C TRP A 274 -15.28 6.75 0.02
N VAL A 275 -14.31 7.16 0.83
CA VAL A 275 -13.93 8.57 0.97
C VAL A 275 -13.63 9.21 -0.38
N ASN A 276 -12.88 8.50 -1.23
CA ASN A 276 -12.45 9.07 -2.50
C ASN A 276 -13.55 9.07 -3.58
N TYR A 277 -14.37 8.01 -3.69
CA TYR A 277 -15.21 7.77 -4.86
C TYR A 277 -16.69 7.47 -4.53
N GLY A 278 -17.10 7.64 -3.27
CA GLY A 278 -18.45 7.34 -2.81
C GLY A 278 -18.74 5.84 -2.67
N ILE A 279 -19.95 5.52 -2.13
CA ILE A 279 -20.33 4.17 -1.67
C ILE A 279 -20.37 3.12 -2.80
N VAL A 280 -20.60 3.53 -4.04
CA VAL A 280 -20.67 2.59 -5.17
C VAL A 280 -19.31 1.90 -5.40
N ALA A 281 -18.20 2.61 -5.21
CA ALA A 281 -16.87 2.11 -5.49
C ALA A 281 -16.45 0.95 -4.55
N PRO A 282 -16.59 1.02 -3.20
CA PRO A 282 -16.32 -0.13 -2.34
C PRO A 282 -17.27 -1.29 -2.55
N LEU A 283 -18.53 -1.06 -2.97
CA LEU A 283 -19.44 -2.14 -3.35
C LEU A 283 -18.96 -2.88 -4.59
N LEU A 284 -18.49 -2.16 -5.62
CA LEU A 284 -17.89 -2.77 -6.82
C LEU A 284 -16.61 -3.52 -6.48
N LEU A 285 -15.75 -2.97 -5.62
CA LEU A 285 -14.55 -3.65 -5.13
C LEU A 285 -14.91 -4.95 -4.41
N PHE A 286 -15.89 -4.92 -3.51
CA PHE A 286 -16.36 -6.10 -2.81
C PHE A 286 -16.90 -7.16 -3.78
N LEU A 287 -17.75 -6.77 -4.75
CA LEU A 287 -18.28 -7.68 -5.77
C LEU A 287 -17.15 -8.30 -6.60
N LEU A 288 -16.12 -7.52 -6.96
CA LEU A 288 -14.95 -8.00 -7.67
C LEU A 288 -14.20 -9.08 -6.86
N LEU A 289 -14.02 -8.86 -5.55
CA LEU A 289 -13.34 -9.81 -4.66
C LEU A 289 -14.18 -11.08 -4.40
N VAL A 290 -15.49 -10.99 -4.40
CA VAL A 290 -16.39 -12.16 -4.22
C VAL A 290 -16.65 -12.91 -5.53
N LEU A 291 -16.39 -12.31 -6.68
CA LEU A 291 -16.63 -12.89 -8.01
C LEU A 291 -16.03 -14.31 -8.20
N PRO A 292 -14.78 -14.61 -7.77
CA PRO A 292 -14.23 -15.98 -7.88
C PRO A 292 -15.05 -17.02 -7.11
N LEU A 293 -15.51 -16.67 -5.90
CA LEU A 293 -16.35 -17.55 -5.08
C LEU A 293 -17.71 -17.81 -5.72
N TRP A 294 -18.36 -16.76 -6.24
CA TRP A 294 -19.64 -16.88 -6.92
C TRP A 294 -19.55 -17.74 -8.19
N ARG A 295 -18.50 -17.55 -9.03
CA ARG A 295 -18.23 -18.37 -10.21
C ARG A 295 -17.95 -19.82 -9.85
N TRP A 296 -17.16 -20.04 -8.80
CA TRP A 296 -16.85 -21.40 -8.32
C TRP A 296 -18.11 -22.13 -7.86
N ARG A 297 -19.00 -21.47 -7.09
CA ARG A 297 -20.28 -22.05 -6.68
C ARG A 297 -21.19 -22.41 -7.86
N ARG A 298 -21.07 -21.69 -8.95
CA ARG A 298 -21.77 -22.01 -10.22
C ARG A 298 -21.07 -23.09 -11.07
N GLY A 299 -20.11 -23.82 -10.52
CA GLY A 299 -19.43 -24.95 -11.13
C GLY A 299 -18.17 -24.63 -11.92
N ASP A 300 -17.70 -23.37 -11.96
CA ASP A 300 -16.45 -23.01 -12.65
C ASP A 300 -15.24 -23.41 -11.81
N ARG A 301 -14.77 -24.65 -11.98
CA ARG A 301 -13.63 -25.21 -11.24
C ARG A 301 -12.30 -24.48 -11.48
N ARG A 302 -12.22 -23.59 -12.48
CA ARG A 302 -11.02 -22.78 -12.77
C ARG A 302 -10.78 -21.72 -11.73
N MET A 303 -11.82 -21.31 -10.97
CA MET A 303 -11.71 -20.35 -9.89
C MET A 303 -11.01 -20.88 -8.65
N ARG A 304 -10.89 -22.21 -8.52
CA ARG A 304 -10.33 -22.84 -7.32
C ARG A 304 -8.96 -22.32 -6.88
N PRO A 305 -7.99 -22.06 -7.78
CA PRO A 305 -6.69 -21.51 -7.40
C PRO A 305 -6.74 -20.09 -6.82
N PHE A 306 -7.82 -19.35 -7.11
CA PHE A 306 -7.96 -17.97 -6.69
C PHE A 306 -8.75 -17.78 -5.40
N LEU A 307 -9.46 -18.80 -4.91
CA LEU A 307 -10.39 -18.65 -3.79
C LEU A 307 -9.70 -18.13 -2.53
N LEU A 308 -8.67 -18.80 -2.04
CA LEU A 308 -7.94 -18.38 -0.85
C LEU A 308 -7.02 -17.19 -1.10
N PRO A 309 -6.27 -17.09 -2.22
CA PRO A 309 -5.51 -15.87 -2.53
C PRO A 309 -6.35 -14.59 -2.57
N VAL A 310 -7.53 -14.61 -3.22
CA VAL A 310 -8.42 -13.44 -3.26
C VAL A 310 -9.09 -13.21 -1.89
N PHE A 311 -9.38 -14.29 -1.15
CA PHE A 311 -9.86 -14.17 0.22
C PHE A 311 -8.81 -13.51 1.14
N ALA A 312 -7.53 -13.84 0.99
CA ALA A 312 -6.45 -13.15 1.71
C ALA A 312 -6.46 -11.64 1.40
N ILE A 313 -6.60 -11.25 0.13
CA ILE A 313 -6.70 -9.83 -0.25
C ILE A 313 -7.95 -9.19 0.36
N LEU A 314 -9.09 -9.87 0.42
CA LEU A 314 -10.30 -9.38 1.08
C LEU A 314 -10.06 -9.12 2.57
N VAL A 315 -9.39 -10.04 3.28
CA VAL A 315 -9.03 -9.86 4.70
C VAL A 315 -8.08 -8.67 4.86
N PHE A 316 -7.06 -8.57 4.03
CA PHE A 316 -6.14 -7.44 4.07
C PHE A 316 -6.83 -6.11 3.74
N SER A 317 -7.82 -6.09 2.84
CA SER A 317 -8.60 -4.89 2.51
C SER A 317 -9.40 -4.35 3.70
N CYS A 318 -9.76 -5.21 4.67
CA CYS A 318 -10.43 -4.79 5.91
C CYS A 318 -9.49 -4.14 6.93
N PHE A 319 -8.17 -4.42 6.89
CA PHE A 319 -7.23 -4.02 7.96
C PHE A 319 -5.94 -3.37 7.45
N SER A 320 -5.81 -3.15 6.14
CA SER A 320 -4.60 -2.62 5.48
C SER A 320 -4.96 -2.03 4.11
N TYR A 321 -3.95 -1.85 3.25
CA TYR A 321 -4.05 -1.26 1.91
C TYR A 321 -3.39 -2.18 0.85
N PRO A 322 -3.96 -3.38 0.58
CA PRO A 322 -3.34 -4.37 -0.30
C PRO A 322 -3.18 -3.89 -1.75
N PHE A 323 -4.05 -3.00 -2.22
CA PHE A 323 -4.01 -2.47 -3.59
C PHE A 323 -2.92 -1.42 -3.82
N TYR A 324 -2.18 -1.05 -2.79
CA TYR A 324 -0.94 -0.30 -2.92
C TYR A 324 0.16 -1.14 -3.61
N TYR A 325 0.08 -2.47 -3.51
CA TYR A 325 1.09 -3.40 -4.02
C TYR A 325 0.66 -4.12 -5.31
N PRO A 326 1.58 -4.29 -6.30
CA PRO A 326 1.27 -4.94 -7.58
C PRO A 326 0.67 -6.35 -7.45
N ILE A 327 1.07 -7.13 -6.43
CA ILE A 327 0.62 -8.52 -6.24
C ILE A 327 -0.90 -8.65 -6.07
N ALA A 328 -1.55 -7.69 -5.40
CA ALA A 328 -2.99 -7.71 -5.22
C ALA A 328 -3.70 -7.52 -6.57
N TRP A 329 -3.26 -6.54 -7.36
CA TRP A 329 -3.80 -6.29 -8.71
C TRP A 329 -3.58 -7.47 -9.65
N LEU A 330 -2.40 -8.09 -9.63
CA LEU A 330 -2.11 -9.28 -10.42
C LEU A 330 -3.03 -10.45 -10.05
N THR A 331 -3.22 -10.70 -8.75
CA THR A 331 -4.05 -11.79 -8.27
C THR A 331 -5.52 -11.59 -8.60
N VAL A 332 -6.06 -10.41 -8.27
CA VAL A 332 -7.47 -10.07 -8.53
C VAL A 332 -7.73 -9.94 -10.03
N GLY A 333 -6.82 -9.29 -10.76
CA GLY A 333 -6.91 -9.15 -12.22
C GLY A 333 -6.90 -10.50 -12.94
N ALA A 334 -6.01 -11.42 -12.55
CA ALA A 334 -5.98 -12.77 -13.11
C ALA A 334 -7.27 -13.55 -12.79
N ALA A 335 -7.80 -13.43 -11.57
CA ALA A 335 -9.07 -14.05 -11.19
C ALA A 335 -10.25 -13.47 -11.99
N ALA A 336 -10.31 -12.15 -12.14
CA ALA A 336 -11.35 -11.47 -12.92
C ALA A 336 -11.30 -11.85 -14.41
N LEU A 337 -10.12 -11.84 -15.03
CA LEU A 337 -9.92 -12.28 -16.43
C LEU A 337 -10.36 -13.73 -16.64
N CYS A 338 -10.04 -14.61 -15.68
CA CYS A 338 -10.48 -15.99 -15.72
C CYS A 338 -12.00 -16.10 -15.58
N ALA A 339 -12.62 -15.35 -14.66
CA ALA A 339 -14.06 -15.33 -14.43
C ALA A 339 -14.84 -14.77 -15.63
N LEU A 340 -14.31 -13.73 -16.27
CA LEU A 340 -14.93 -13.05 -17.41
C LEU A 340 -14.57 -13.66 -18.77
N ARG A 341 -13.81 -14.76 -18.80
CA ARG A 341 -13.30 -15.36 -20.05
C ARG A 341 -14.35 -15.58 -21.13
N SER A 342 -15.57 -15.97 -20.75
CA SER A 342 -16.67 -16.18 -21.73
C SER A 342 -17.11 -14.88 -22.40
N VAL A 343 -17.18 -13.79 -21.63
CA VAL A 343 -17.52 -12.45 -22.12
C VAL A 343 -16.39 -11.92 -23.02
N LEU A 344 -15.15 -12.01 -22.54
CA LEU A 344 -13.96 -11.61 -23.28
C LEU A 344 -13.83 -12.34 -24.61
N ARG A 345 -14.13 -13.65 -24.65
CA ARG A 345 -14.12 -14.45 -25.88
C ARG A 345 -15.18 -14.00 -26.89
N ARG A 346 -16.36 -13.55 -26.44
CA ARG A 346 -17.40 -13.00 -27.32
C ARG A 346 -16.94 -11.68 -27.91
N TRP A 347 -16.47 -10.76 -27.05
CA TRP A 347 -15.95 -9.48 -27.48
C TRP A 347 -14.76 -9.60 -28.43
N GLN A 348 -13.89 -10.54 -28.18
CA GLN A 348 -12.72 -10.82 -29.01
C GLN A 348 -13.08 -11.35 -30.43
N LYS A 349 -14.30 -11.76 -30.71
CA LYS A 349 -14.74 -12.16 -32.06
C LYS A 349 -15.01 -10.94 -32.97
N HIS A 350 -15.17 -9.75 -32.40
CA HIS A 350 -15.35 -8.54 -33.19
C HIS A 350 -14.01 -8.10 -33.82
N ALA A 351 -14.03 -7.79 -35.13
CA ALA A 351 -12.83 -7.40 -35.89
C ALA A 351 -12.13 -6.19 -35.26
N ALA A 352 -12.89 -5.20 -34.75
CA ALA A 352 -12.34 -4.02 -34.09
C ALA A 352 -11.44 -4.36 -32.88
N SER A 353 -11.77 -5.41 -32.12
CA SER A 353 -10.95 -5.80 -30.95
C SER A 353 -9.53 -6.22 -31.32
N SER A 354 -9.33 -6.67 -32.55
CA SER A 354 -8.03 -7.11 -33.06
C SER A 354 -7.03 -5.95 -33.23
N TYR A 355 -7.52 -4.73 -33.43
CA TYR A 355 -6.68 -3.53 -33.57
C TYR A 355 -6.65 -2.70 -32.27
N ILE A 356 -7.77 -2.62 -31.55
CA ILE A 356 -7.88 -1.85 -30.30
C ILE A 356 -6.95 -2.40 -29.22
N LEU A 357 -6.87 -3.72 -29.04
CA LEU A 357 -6.05 -4.32 -28.00
C LEU A 357 -4.54 -4.06 -28.16
N PRO A 358 -3.90 -4.28 -29.33
CA PRO A 358 -2.50 -3.95 -29.52
C PRO A 358 -2.21 -2.46 -29.29
N LEU A 359 -3.09 -1.58 -29.81
CA LEU A 359 -2.97 -0.14 -29.62
C LEU A 359 -3.07 0.23 -28.13
N PHE A 360 -4.03 -0.32 -27.40
CA PHE A 360 -4.17 -0.09 -25.96
C PHE A 360 -2.92 -0.48 -25.20
N PHE A 361 -2.39 -1.69 -25.42
CA PHE A 361 -1.17 -2.13 -24.75
C PHE A 361 0.07 -1.32 -25.16
N PHE A 362 0.14 -0.88 -26.41
CA PHE A 362 1.21 0.00 -26.87
C PHE A 362 1.15 1.36 -26.14
N LEU A 363 -0.03 1.95 -26.01
CA LEU A 363 -0.21 3.22 -25.29
C LEU A 363 0.09 3.08 -23.79
N VAL A 364 -0.33 1.98 -23.16
CA VAL A 364 -0.02 1.71 -21.74
C VAL A 364 1.49 1.56 -21.55
N LEU A 365 2.18 0.84 -22.44
CA LEU A 365 3.64 0.70 -22.38
C LEU A 365 4.33 2.04 -22.59
N GLY A 366 3.90 2.81 -23.58
CA GLY A 366 4.43 4.15 -23.86
C GLY A 366 4.26 5.09 -22.68
N ALA A 367 3.06 5.13 -22.08
CA ALA A 367 2.78 5.93 -20.89
C ALA A 367 3.66 5.52 -19.70
N ALA A 368 3.81 4.22 -19.43
CA ALA A 368 4.64 3.72 -18.34
C ALA A 368 6.14 4.07 -18.55
N VAL A 369 6.63 4.03 -19.79
CA VAL A 369 8.02 4.43 -20.11
C VAL A 369 8.21 5.93 -19.92
N VAL A 370 7.27 6.74 -20.42
CA VAL A 370 7.33 8.21 -20.24
C VAL A 370 7.32 8.56 -18.77
N ASP A 371 6.39 7.98 -18.00
CA ASP A 371 6.27 8.24 -16.57
C ASP A 371 7.55 7.83 -15.81
N ALA A 372 8.12 6.66 -16.12
CA ALA A 372 9.37 6.20 -15.53
C ALA A 372 10.56 7.12 -15.84
N VAL A 373 10.62 7.68 -17.06
CA VAL A 373 11.66 8.66 -17.45
C VAL A 373 11.48 9.97 -16.68
N GLN A 374 10.26 10.50 -16.59
CA GLN A 374 9.99 11.74 -15.86
C GLN A 374 10.25 11.57 -14.36
N GLU A 375 9.86 10.44 -13.79
CA GLU A 375 10.12 10.09 -12.39
C GLU A 375 11.62 9.97 -12.10
N HIS A 376 12.38 9.38 -13.01
CA HIS A 376 13.84 9.34 -12.90
C HIS A 376 14.47 10.74 -12.95
N ARG A 377 13.99 11.63 -13.83
CA ARG A 377 14.40 13.03 -13.90
C ARG A 377 14.10 13.74 -12.58
N TRP A 378 12.88 13.57 -12.03
CA TRP A 378 12.53 14.13 -10.73
C TRP A 378 13.45 13.62 -9.62
N HIS A 379 13.68 12.29 -9.54
CA HIS A 379 14.59 11.71 -8.55
C HIS A 379 16.00 12.33 -8.64
N ARG A 380 16.51 12.54 -9.85
CA ARG A 380 17.79 13.21 -10.08
C ARG A 380 17.78 14.66 -9.58
N ALA A 381 16.76 15.43 -9.95
CA ALA A 381 16.58 16.80 -9.48
C ALA A 381 16.49 16.86 -7.94
N TYR A 382 15.72 15.96 -7.33
CA TYR A 382 15.59 15.86 -5.87
C TYR A 382 16.95 15.59 -5.18
N ARG A 383 17.75 14.67 -5.68
CA ARG A 383 19.06 14.36 -5.11
C ARG A 383 20.08 15.50 -5.23
N HIS A 384 19.99 16.30 -6.27
CA HIS A 384 20.92 17.40 -6.55
C HIS A 384 20.39 18.76 -6.09
N SER A 385 19.14 18.88 -5.63
CA SER A 385 18.46 20.13 -5.30
C SER A 385 19.21 21.00 -4.29
N PHE A 386 20.00 20.40 -3.39
CA PHE A 386 20.76 21.13 -2.36
C PHE A 386 22.16 21.54 -2.80
N ARG A 387 22.65 21.04 -3.96
CA ARG A 387 24.03 21.25 -4.41
C ARG A 387 24.11 22.02 -5.73
N ASP A 388 23.12 21.84 -6.61
CA ASP A 388 23.16 22.31 -7.98
C ASP A 388 21.99 23.23 -8.33
N VAL A 389 22.26 24.35 -9.00
CA VAL A 389 21.23 25.29 -9.50
C VAL A 389 20.44 24.65 -10.64
N ALA A 390 21.09 23.86 -11.51
CA ALA A 390 20.44 23.16 -12.60
C ALA A 390 19.33 22.19 -12.15
N ALA A 391 19.33 21.78 -10.88
CA ALA A 391 18.25 20.96 -10.33
C ALA A 391 16.93 21.72 -10.24
N LEU A 392 16.92 23.03 -9.98
CA LEU A 392 15.71 23.86 -9.99
C LEU A 392 15.15 24.06 -11.40
N GLU A 393 16.02 24.19 -12.41
CA GLU A 393 15.61 24.26 -13.82
C GLU A 393 14.92 22.95 -14.22
N GLU A 394 15.47 21.82 -13.82
CA GLU A 394 14.85 20.51 -14.09
C GLU A 394 13.50 20.35 -13.37
N TYR A 395 13.34 20.86 -12.14
CA TYR A 395 12.05 20.91 -11.47
C TYR A 395 11.03 21.78 -12.22
N GLU A 396 11.46 22.91 -12.76
CA GLU A 396 10.59 23.80 -13.52
C GLU A 396 10.09 23.16 -14.81
N GLU A 397 10.98 22.47 -15.57
CA GLU A 397 10.58 21.70 -16.74
C GLU A 397 9.59 20.58 -16.40
N LEU A 398 9.75 19.91 -15.26
CA LEU A 398 8.91 18.80 -14.83
C LEU A 398 7.58 19.27 -14.20
N HIS A 399 7.45 20.55 -13.83
CA HIS A 399 6.29 21.05 -13.11
C HIS A 399 4.98 20.84 -13.89
N SER A 400 4.96 21.08 -15.20
CA SER A 400 3.76 20.88 -16.01
C SER A 400 3.29 19.42 -16.03
N TYR A 401 4.20 18.46 -15.94
CA TYR A 401 3.91 17.03 -15.89
C TYR A 401 3.39 16.61 -14.51
N PHE A 402 4.03 17.08 -13.44
CA PHE A 402 3.75 16.68 -12.05
C PHE A 402 2.91 17.68 -11.26
N LYS A 403 2.29 18.69 -11.87
CA LYS A 403 1.51 19.74 -11.20
C LYS A 403 0.39 19.25 -10.26
N ARG A 404 -0.04 18.00 -10.38
CA ARG A 404 -1.04 17.36 -9.50
C ARG A 404 -0.44 16.34 -8.55
N ASN A 405 0.89 16.20 -8.53
CA ASN A 405 1.57 15.29 -7.63
C ASN A 405 2.07 16.05 -6.39
N PRO A 406 1.42 15.88 -5.21
CA PRO A 406 1.79 16.65 -4.04
C PRO A 406 3.21 16.37 -3.53
N ALA A 407 3.72 15.16 -3.70
CA ALA A 407 5.09 14.83 -3.29
C ALA A 407 6.13 15.56 -4.15
N PHE A 408 5.84 15.73 -5.46
CA PHE A 408 6.65 16.55 -6.35
C PHE A 408 6.59 18.02 -5.94
N LEU A 409 5.39 18.59 -5.77
CA LEU A 409 5.18 20.00 -5.40
C LEU A 409 5.85 20.32 -4.06
N TYR A 410 5.69 19.45 -3.05
CA TYR A 410 6.34 19.60 -1.77
C TYR A 410 7.88 19.57 -1.89
N SER A 411 8.43 18.62 -2.65
CA SER A 411 9.88 18.51 -2.83
C SER A 411 10.45 19.73 -3.60
N TYR A 412 9.71 20.25 -4.55
CA TYR A 412 10.09 21.44 -5.31
C TYR A 412 10.00 22.71 -4.43
N ALA A 413 8.92 22.86 -3.62
CA ALA A 413 8.80 23.94 -2.66
C ALA A 413 9.96 23.93 -1.64
N MET A 414 10.28 22.76 -1.09
CA MET A 414 11.41 22.57 -0.17
C MET A 414 12.75 22.94 -0.83
N ALA A 415 12.98 22.54 -2.08
CA ALA A 415 14.19 22.89 -2.82
C ALA A 415 14.30 24.41 -3.05
N SER A 416 13.19 25.06 -3.45
CA SER A 416 13.10 26.51 -3.64
C SER A 416 13.33 27.27 -2.32
N PHE A 417 12.70 26.83 -1.24
CA PHE A 417 12.88 27.40 0.10
C PHE A 417 14.34 27.37 0.55
N LYS A 418 15.00 26.22 0.43
CA LYS A 418 16.42 26.07 0.82
C LYS A 418 17.38 26.90 -0.03
N ARG A 419 16.97 27.30 -1.22
CA ARG A 419 17.73 28.21 -2.10
C ARG A 419 17.41 29.69 -1.87
N GLY A 420 16.47 30.00 -0.97
CA GLY A 420 16.05 31.37 -0.68
C GLY A 420 15.05 31.93 -1.70
N ASP A 421 14.54 31.14 -2.64
CA ASP A 421 13.46 31.57 -3.55
C ASP A 421 12.10 31.38 -2.83
N LEU A 422 11.84 32.30 -1.88
CA LEU A 422 10.70 32.25 -0.97
C LEU A 422 9.36 32.41 -1.72
N ASP A 423 9.33 33.25 -2.77
CA ASP A 423 8.10 33.47 -3.54
C ASP A 423 7.70 32.25 -4.35
N ARG A 424 8.66 31.56 -4.95
CA ARG A 424 8.41 30.30 -5.63
C ARG A 424 7.98 29.21 -4.63
N ALA A 425 8.67 29.12 -3.49
CA ALA A 425 8.33 28.17 -2.44
C ALA A 425 6.90 28.37 -1.94
N ALA A 426 6.47 29.63 -1.71
CA ALA A 426 5.12 29.97 -1.28
C ALA A 426 4.05 29.53 -2.30
N ARG A 427 4.24 29.85 -3.58
CA ARG A 427 3.30 29.42 -4.63
C ARG A 427 3.19 27.90 -4.73
N LEU A 428 4.31 27.18 -4.67
CA LEU A 428 4.34 25.72 -4.79
C LEU A 428 3.71 25.02 -3.59
N ILE A 429 3.89 25.54 -2.36
CA ILE A 429 3.29 24.93 -1.17
C ILE A 429 1.78 25.20 -1.10
N GLU A 430 1.31 26.31 -1.65
CA GLU A 430 -0.11 26.60 -1.82
C GLU A 430 -0.73 25.66 -2.87
N GLU A 431 -0.09 25.51 -4.05
CA GLU A 431 -0.52 24.55 -5.09
C GLU A 431 -0.56 23.11 -4.53
N CYS A 432 0.43 22.73 -3.72
CA CYS A 432 0.46 21.44 -3.03
C CYS A 432 -0.78 21.23 -2.16
N GLY A 433 -1.24 22.27 -1.44
CA GLY A 433 -2.41 22.24 -0.56
C GLY A 433 -3.72 21.91 -1.29
N GLN A 434 -3.81 22.16 -2.59
CA GLN A 434 -4.97 21.76 -3.40
C GLN A 434 -5.10 20.23 -3.56
N HIS A 435 -4.00 19.50 -3.32
CA HIS A 435 -3.91 18.05 -3.54
C HIS A 435 -3.60 17.25 -2.29
N TRP A 436 -2.99 17.86 -1.29
CA TRP A 436 -2.61 17.23 -0.04
C TRP A 436 -2.48 18.29 1.07
N ASN A 437 -3.12 18.03 2.20
CA ASN A 437 -2.92 18.75 3.44
C ASN A 437 -2.34 17.79 4.47
N GLY A 438 -1.24 18.16 5.09
CA GLY A 438 -0.56 17.32 6.06
C GLY A 438 0.38 18.13 6.94
N TYR A 439 0.82 17.50 8.00
CA TYR A 439 1.70 18.09 8.99
C TYR A 439 2.97 18.73 8.37
N ASN A 440 3.64 17.97 7.49
CA ASN A 440 4.88 18.46 6.88
C ASN A 440 4.64 19.63 5.92
N ARG A 441 3.47 19.65 5.24
CA ARG A 441 3.10 20.78 4.38
C ARG A 441 2.86 22.04 5.21
N GLU A 442 2.10 21.95 6.32
CA GLU A 442 1.82 23.08 7.19
C GLU A 442 3.11 23.60 7.87
N LEU A 443 3.98 22.70 8.31
CA LEU A 443 5.26 23.07 8.89
C LEU A 443 6.12 23.89 7.90
N LEU A 444 6.25 23.41 6.66
CA LEU A 444 7.01 24.11 5.62
C LEU A 444 6.36 25.45 5.24
N ALA A 445 5.03 25.52 5.18
CA ALA A 445 4.32 26.76 4.90
C ALA A 445 4.59 27.79 6.01
N GLY A 446 4.55 27.37 7.28
CA GLY A 446 4.92 28.22 8.42
C GLY A 446 6.36 28.73 8.35
N ASP A 447 7.31 27.83 7.99
CA ASP A 447 8.71 28.23 7.79
C ASP A 447 8.85 29.26 6.67
N ILE A 448 8.20 29.05 5.51
CA ILE A 448 8.24 29.99 4.38
C ILE A 448 7.68 31.35 4.78
N CYS A 449 6.50 31.41 5.41
CA CYS A 449 5.89 32.66 5.88
C CYS A 449 6.77 33.37 6.92
N SER A 450 7.36 32.60 7.85
CA SER A 450 8.28 33.18 8.86
C SER A 450 9.51 33.83 8.22
N TYR A 451 10.11 33.22 7.20
CA TYR A 451 11.25 33.79 6.46
C TYR A 451 10.87 34.95 5.54
N ARG A 452 9.59 35.07 5.17
CA ARG A 452 9.04 36.25 4.45
C ARG A 452 8.59 37.36 5.39
N GLU A 453 8.77 37.16 6.70
CA GLU A 453 8.31 38.09 7.75
C GLU A 453 6.76 38.22 7.81
N GLU A 454 6.04 37.27 7.21
CA GLU A 454 4.58 37.16 7.25
C GLU A 454 4.16 36.41 8.53
N TYR A 455 4.49 36.99 9.70
CA TYR A 455 4.35 36.32 10.99
C TYR A 455 2.91 35.86 11.35
N PRO A 456 1.86 36.64 11.05
CA PRO A 456 0.48 36.19 11.31
C PRO A 456 0.15 34.89 10.57
N ASP A 457 0.55 34.75 9.30
CA ASP A 457 0.29 33.59 8.49
C ASP A 457 1.17 32.38 8.94
N ALA A 458 2.42 32.67 9.35
CA ALA A 458 3.30 31.66 9.93
C ALA A 458 2.68 31.01 11.19
N ILE A 459 2.08 31.83 12.08
CA ILE A 459 1.40 31.36 13.28
C ILE A 459 0.25 30.45 12.93
N VAL A 460 -0.61 30.81 11.95
CA VAL A 460 -1.74 30.00 11.50
C VAL A 460 -1.28 28.62 11.04
N HIS A 461 -0.22 28.56 10.24
CA HIS A 461 0.33 27.29 9.72
C HIS A 461 0.94 26.43 10.83
N TYR A 462 1.71 27.03 11.75
CA TYR A 462 2.28 26.27 12.87
C TYR A 462 1.20 25.75 13.85
N GLU A 463 0.16 26.56 14.13
CA GLU A 463 -0.98 26.11 14.94
C GLU A 463 -1.75 24.97 14.25
N ALA A 464 -1.93 25.03 12.93
CA ALA A 464 -2.52 23.94 12.17
C ALA A 464 -1.67 22.66 12.28
N ALA A 465 -0.35 22.76 12.12
CA ALA A 465 0.57 21.63 12.29
C ALA A 465 0.54 21.06 13.71
N CYS A 466 0.47 21.93 14.75
CA CYS A 466 0.29 21.49 16.14
C CYS A 466 -1.01 20.70 16.33
N ALA A 467 -2.10 21.18 15.74
CA ALA A 467 -3.40 20.51 15.83
C ALA A 467 -3.43 19.19 15.03
N MET A 468 -2.77 19.12 13.86
CA MET A 468 -2.66 17.89 13.08
C MET A 468 -1.89 16.79 13.83
N CYS A 469 -0.76 17.14 14.45
CA CYS A 469 0.11 16.18 15.14
C CYS A 469 0.52 16.72 16.52
N PRO A 470 -0.38 16.64 17.53
CA PRO A 470 -0.14 17.25 18.84
C PRO A 470 1.13 16.74 19.55
N VAL A 471 1.62 15.56 19.19
CA VAL A 471 2.83 14.96 19.80
C VAL A 471 4.14 15.58 19.29
N ARG A 472 4.12 16.25 18.14
CA ARG A 472 5.33 16.81 17.49
C ARG A 472 5.76 18.12 18.15
N PHE A 473 7.07 18.41 18.16
CA PHE A 473 7.67 19.59 18.79
C PHE A 473 8.01 20.70 17.79
N ALA A 474 8.34 20.37 16.54
CA ALA A 474 8.83 21.36 15.58
C ALA A 474 7.88 22.54 15.33
N PRO A 475 6.53 22.40 15.28
CA PRO A 475 5.67 23.56 15.12
C PRO A 475 5.68 24.48 16.34
N LEU A 476 5.84 23.93 17.57
CA LEU A 476 5.98 24.75 18.78
C LEU A 476 7.30 25.54 18.77
N GLU A 477 8.38 24.94 18.25
CA GLU A 477 9.64 25.65 18.02
C GLU A 477 9.44 26.82 17.04
N GLY A 478 8.68 26.61 15.95
CA GLY A 478 8.33 27.64 14.99
C GLY A 478 7.56 28.80 15.65
N LEU A 479 6.51 28.48 16.43
CA LEU A 479 5.73 29.47 17.19
C LEU A 479 6.60 30.25 18.19
N TYR A 480 7.45 29.54 18.93
CA TYR A 480 8.38 30.20 19.87
C TYR A 480 9.27 31.22 19.17
N LYS A 481 9.88 30.86 18.05
CA LYS A 481 10.75 31.74 17.26
C LYS A 481 9.98 32.95 16.70
N VAL A 482 8.77 32.77 16.21
CA VAL A 482 7.94 33.85 15.67
C VAL A 482 7.55 34.84 16.78
N TYR A 483 7.13 34.35 17.96
CA TYR A 483 6.81 35.22 19.08
C TYR A 483 8.03 35.97 19.65
N ASP A 484 9.21 35.32 19.59
CA ASP A 484 10.48 35.98 19.95
C ASP A 484 10.83 37.10 18.97
N LEU A 485 10.71 36.87 17.66
CA LEU A 485 10.95 37.86 16.60
C LEU A 485 9.96 39.03 16.64
N THR A 486 8.71 38.79 17.01
CA THR A 486 7.67 39.82 17.11
C THR A 486 7.65 40.55 18.45
N GLY A 487 8.47 40.12 19.42
CA GLY A 487 8.52 40.71 20.76
C GLY A 487 7.31 40.39 21.65
N ASP A 488 6.50 39.40 21.30
CA ASP A 488 5.37 38.93 22.11
C ASP A 488 5.86 37.98 23.22
N GLU A 489 6.40 38.58 24.28
CA GLU A 489 6.96 37.81 25.40
C GLU A 489 5.92 36.93 26.12
N GLU A 490 4.68 37.38 26.20
CA GLU A 490 3.62 36.62 26.87
C GLU A 490 3.35 35.31 26.18
N ARG A 491 3.12 35.36 24.86
CA ARG A 491 2.87 34.13 24.05
C ARG A 491 4.13 33.30 23.93
N ARG A 492 5.31 33.90 23.75
CA ARG A 492 6.58 33.15 23.75
C ARG A 492 6.77 32.35 25.02
N ASN A 493 6.55 32.97 26.20
CA ASN A 493 6.70 32.30 27.50
C ASN A 493 5.61 31.20 27.71
N ALA A 494 4.42 31.38 27.15
CA ALA A 494 3.38 30.34 27.15
C ALA A 494 3.80 29.12 26.35
N ILE A 495 4.33 29.32 25.14
CA ILE A 495 4.86 28.24 24.30
C ILE A 495 6.07 27.56 24.96
N ALA A 496 6.98 28.31 25.58
CA ALA A 496 8.12 27.72 26.31
C ALA A 496 7.66 26.76 27.41
N ARG A 497 6.66 27.17 28.21
CA ARG A 497 6.05 26.29 29.22
C ARG A 497 5.43 25.05 28.59
N GLN A 498 4.67 25.21 27.50
CA GLN A 498 4.08 24.09 26.77
C GLN A 498 5.14 23.09 26.26
N ILE A 499 6.29 23.58 25.75
CA ILE A 499 7.41 22.73 25.32
C ILE A 499 8.05 22.01 26.52
N ALA A 500 8.23 22.70 27.65
CA ALA A 500 8.82 22.13 28.85
C ALA A 500 7.97 20.98 29.42
N ASP A 501 6.65 21.20 29.53
CA ASP A 501 5.70 20.25 30.13
C ASP A 501 5.28 19.10 29.21
N LYS A 502 5.57 19.22 27.89
CA LYS A 502 5.13 18.24 26.90
C LYS A 502 5.86 16.92 27.00
N ASP A 503 5.05 15.81 27.00
CA ASP A 503 5.54 14.45 26.97
C ASP A 503 6.29 14.11 25.66
N ILE A 504 7.36 13.32 25.79
CA ILE A 504 8.19 12.91 24.65
C ILE A 504 7.78 11.49 24.24
N LYS A 505 7.22 11.33 23.04
CA LYS A 505 6.89 10.01 22.45
C LYS A 505 8.13 9.26 21.96
N VAL A 506 9.05 9.98 21.32
CA VAL A 506 10.30 9.42 20.77
C VAL A 506 11.44 10.37 21.09
N TYR A 507 12.42 9.91 21.82
CA TYR A 507 13.59 10.71 22.17
C TYR A 507 14.49 10.94 20.94
N SER A 508 14.84 12.21 20.70
CA SER A 508 15.80 12.61 19.66
C SER A 508 16.64 13.80 20.12
N SER A 509 17.81 13.98 19.52
CA SER A 509 18.67 15.15 19.78
C SER A 509 17.98 16.47 19.44
N ALA A 510 17.15 16.49 18.40
CA ALA A 510 16.38 17.67 18.02
C ALA A 510 15.39 18.10 19.11
N ILE A 511 14.64 17.16 19.69
CA ILE A 511 13.71 17.47 20.79
C ILE A 511 14.48 17.99 22.02
N TRP A 512 15.66 17.45 22.28
CA TRP A 512 16.52 17.92 23.37
C TRP A 512 16.94 19.38 23.14
N GLN A 513 17.39 19.71 21.92
CA GLN A 513 17.75 21.10 21.54
C GLN A 513 16.56 22.06 21.68
N ILE A 514 15.36 21.65 21.26
CA ILE A 514 14.14 22.48 21.40
C ILE A 514 13.84 22.74 22.89
N LYS A 515 13.92 21.72 23.75
CA LYS A 515 13.69 21.91 25.20
C LYS A 515 14.77 22.77 25.87
N GLU A 516 16.03 22.66 25.43
CA GLU A 516 17.11 23.51 25.95
C GLU A 516 16.96 24.99 25.53
N MET A 517 16.50 25.25 24.31
CA MET A 517 16.27 26.63 23.81
C MET A 517 15.21 27.37 24.63
N CYS A 518 14.28 26.66 25.25
CA CYS A 518 13.15 27.23 26.01
C CYS A 518 13.43 27.32 27.54
N LYS A 519 14.62 26.91 28.01
CA LYS A 519 15.05 27.11 29.40
C LYS A 519 15.60 28.49 29.61
#